data_162678c16210d6e79beeeb59830c63e1
#
_entry.id   162678c16210d6e79beeeb59830c63e1
#
_cell.length_a   1.000
_cell.length_b   1.000
_cell.length_c   1.000
_cell.angle_alpha   90.00
_cell.angle_beta   90.00
_cell.angle_gamma   90.00
#
_symmetry.space_group_name_H-M   'P 1'
#
loop_
_entity.id
_entity.type
_entity.pdbx_description
1 polymer ?
#
loop_
_entity_poly.entity_id
_entity_poly.type
_entity_poly.pdbx_seq_one_letter_code
_entity_poly.pdbx_strand_id
1 'polypeptide(L)'
;GICLTIPFFSREVVVFCSPGMLNHERKWLKQLLFVGSFSIICIVSLTLFVILPFWFLSAEEAGFVEGVSPSYSAAAMLEFALIISYIEIIVFLSVISAILLRRYGIADGEKKASWQFRIHGVSIFLMWLIIPSEHDALLTIGILIEFLLVEFSFSKINRGALAMPSFDKNSGILDSEARLRRIGIVGCSCCD
;
A
#
# COMPACT_ATOMS: atom_id res chain seq x y z
N GLY A 1 17.45 1.54 -8.97
CA GLY A 1 17.73 1.92 -7.58
C GLY A 1 16.56 1.66 -6.64
N ILE A 2 15.43 2.36 -6.79
CA ILE A 2 14.32 2.35 -5.80
C ILE A 2 13.76 0.95 -5.54
N CYS A 3 13.46 0.16 -6.57
CA CYS A 3 12.92 -1.20 -6.40
C CYS A 3 13.82 -2.12 -5.57
N LEU A 4 15.15 -1.94 -5.65
CA LEU A 4 16.09 -2.74 -4.87
C LEU A 4 16.15 -2.31 -3.40
N THR A 5 15.80 -1.08 -3.07
CA THR A 5 15.78 -0.60 -1.69
C THR A 5 14.54 -1.05 -0.91
N ILE A 6 13.42 -1.38 -1.60
CA ILE A 6 12.16 -1.79 -0.98
C ILE A 6 12.32 -2.99 -0.02
N PRO A 7 13.00 -4.10 -0.38
CA PRO A 7 13.20 -5.23 0.54
C PRO A 7 13.98 -4.86 1.80
N PHE A 8 15.00 -4.00 1.65
CA PHE A 8 15.78 -3.53 2.81
C PHE A 8 14.95 -2.65 3.72
N PHE A 9 14.19 -1.71 3.14
CA PHE A 9 13.26 -0.87 3.91
C PHE A 9 12.19 -1.71 4.62
N SER A 10 11.63 -2.71 3.95
CA SER A 10 10.65 -3.63 4.54
C SER A 10 11.22 -4.38 5.74
N ARG A 11 12.49 -4.78 5.69
CA ARG A 11 13.19 -5.40 6.83
C ARG A 11 13.29 -4.44 8.00
N GLU A 12 13.71 -3.20 7.78
CA GLU A 12 13.84 -2.19 8.84
C GLU A 12 12.49 -1.89 9.50
N VAL A 13 11.42 -1.77 8.70
CA VAL A 13 10.05 -1.61 9.22
C VAL A 13 9.66 -2.77 10.15
N VAL A 14 9.97 -4.03 9.76
CA VAL A 14 9.70 -5.20 10.61
C VAL A 14 10.51 -5.15 11.90
N VAL A 15 11.79 -4.80 11.84
CA VAL A 15 12.65 -4.70 13.02
C VAL A 15 12.15 -3.63 13.96
N PHE A 16 11.77 -2.46 13.43
CA PHE A 16 11.25 -1.34 14.21
C PHE A 16 9.91 -1.66 14.89
N CYS A 17 8.98 -2.29 14.18
CA CYS A 17 7.66 -2.62 14.72
C CYS A 17 7.67 -3.85 15.64
N SER A 18 8.68 -4.71 15.52
CA SER A 18 8.77 -6.02 16.20
C SER A 18 8.60 -5.99 17.73
N PRO A 19 9.14 -5.01 18.49
CA PRO A 19 9.04 -5.01 19.95
C PRO A 19 7.62 -4.86 20.50
N GLY A 20 6.73 -4.22 19.73
CA GLY A 20 5.34 -3.97 20.13
C GLY A 20 4.31 -4.98 19.63
N MET A 21 4.74 -6.02 18.91
CA MET A 21 3.86 -6.94 18.22
C MET A 21 3.84 -8.34 18.81
N LEU A 22 2.67 -8.99 18.75
CA LEU A 22 2.51 -10.40 19.08
C LEU A 22 3.20 -11.28 18.01
N ASN A 23 3.61 -12.50 18.38
CA ASN A 23 4.35 -13.39 17.48
C ASN A 23 3.61 -13.71 16.17
N HIS A 24 2.29 -13.83 16.19
CA HIS A 24 1.49 -14.08 14.99
C HIS A 24 1.36 -12.83 14.10
N GLU A 25 1.25 -11.65 14.69
CA GLU A 25 1.22 -10.36 14.00
C GLU A 25 2.54 -10.09 13.27
N ARG A 26 3.65 -10.34 13.96
CA ARG A 26 4.99 -10.21 13.41
C ARG A 26 5.22 -11.15 12.22
N LYS A 27 4.76 -12.41 12.31
CA LYS A 27 4.84 -13.35 11.19
C LYS A 27 4.05 -12.86 9.99
N TRP A 28 2.83 -12.40 10.22
CA TRP A 28 1.96 -11.90 9.18
C TRP A 28 2.53 -10.61 8.53
N LEU A 29 3.02 -9.66 9.32
CA LEU A 29 3.65 -8.44 8.80
C LEU A 29 4.86 -8.76 7.93
N LYS A 30 5.73 -9.66 8.39
CA LYS A 30 6.89 -10.12 7.61
C LYS A 30 6.46 -10.71 6.27
N GLN A 31 5.44 -11.57 6.29
CA GLN A 31 4.93 -12.20 5.08
C GLN A 31 4.33 -11.18 4.12
N LEU A 32 3.51 -10.24 4.63
CA LEU A 32 2.92 -9.18 3.83
C LEU A 32 4.00 -8.30 3.16
N LEU A 33 4.98 -7.84 3.93
CA LEU A 33 6.03 -6.97 3.42
C LEU A 33 6.97 -7.71 2.46
N PHE A 34 7.27 -8.98 2.71
CA PHE A 34 8.10 -9.78 1.82
C PHE A 34 7.38 -10.05 0.48
N VAL A 35 6.13 -10.55 0.55
CA VAL A 35 5.32 -10.79 -0.65
C VAL A 35 5.06 -9.48 -1.39
N GLY A 36 4.75 -8.40 -0.65
CA GLY A 36 4.58 -7.08 -1.21
C GLY A 36 5.81 -6.57 -1.94
N SER A 37 6.98 -6.65 -1.31
CA SER A 37 8.25 -6.22 -1.94
C SER A 37 8.55 -7.01 -3.21
N PHE A 38 8.29 -8.30 -3.21
CA PHE A 38 8.48 -9.14 -4.40
C PHE A 38 7.46 -8.78 -5.48
N SER A 39 6.20 -8.57 -5.11
CA SER A 39 5.13 -8.22 -6.06
C SER A 39 5.41 -6.90 -6.78
N ILE A 40 5.86 -5.86 -6.07
CA ILE A 40 6.13 -4.56 -6.72
C ILE A 40 7.30 -4.66 -7.70
N ILE A 41 8.35 -5.42 -7.35
CA ILE A 41 9.48 -5.66 -8.27
C ILE A 41 8.99 -6.39 -9.53
N CYS A 42 8.15 -7.41 -9.38
CA CYS A 42 7.58 -8.14 -10.51
C CYS A 42 6.69 -7.24 -11.39
N ILE A 43 5.82 -6.42 -10.79
CA ILE A 43 4.91 -5.51 -11.52
C ILE A 43 5.73 -4.50 -12.32
N VAL A 44 6.63 -3.77 -11.66
CA VAL A 44 7.48 -2.76 -12.34
C VAL A 44 8.33 -3.42 -13.44
N SER A 45 8.88 -4.60 -13.19
CA SER A 45 9.66 -5.32 -14.22
C SER A 45 8.78 -5.73 -15.40
N LEU A 46 7.57 -6.23 -15.14
CA LEU A 46 6.62 -6.60 -16.19
C LEU A 46 6.25 -5.38 -17.04
N THR A 47 5.97 -4.26 -16.39
CA THR A 47 5.64 -3.02 -17.10
C THR A 47 6.80 -2.54 -17.96
N LEU A 48 8.02 -2.48 -17.42
CA LEU A 48 9.18 -1.98 -18.15
C LEU A 48 9.63 -2.89 -19.30
N PHE A 49 9.59 -4.21 -19.11
CA PHE A 49 10.17 -5.15 -20.10
C PHE A 49 9.14 -5.77 -21.05
N VAL A 50 7.85 -5.73 -20.71
CA VAL A 50 6.80 -6.34 -21.54
C VAL A 50 5.79 -5.29 -22.00
N ILE A 51 5.16 -4.56 -21.07
CA ILE A 51 4.03 -3.69 -21.40
C ILE A 51 4.50 -2.47 -22.21
N LEU A 52 5.57 -1.78 -21.75
CA LEU A 52 6.07 -0.59 -22.45
C LEU A 52 6.59 -0.89 -23.84
N PRO A 53 7.45 -1.89 -24.08
CA PRO A 53 7.89 -2.23 -25.44
C PRO A 53 6.72 -2.60 -26.35
N PHE A 54 5.75 -3.38 -25.85
CA PHE A 54 4.56 -3.70 -26.62
C PHE A 54 3.72 -2.47 -26.96
N TRP A 55 3.55 -1.56 -26.01
CA TRP A 55 2.85 -0.28 -26.23
C TRP A 55 3.52 0.56 -27.31
N PHE A 56 4.84 0.72 -27.23
CA PHE A 56 5.57 1.52 -28.23
C PHE A 56 5.50 0.90 -29.63
N LEU A 57 5.61 -0.42 -29.76
CA LEU A 57 5.42 -1.12 -31.02
C LEU A 57 4.02 -0.93 -31.59
N SER A 58 2.99 -1.04 -30.77
CA SER A 58 1.59 -0.82 -31.18
C SER A 58 1.32 0.64 -31.57
N ALA A 59 1.95 1.59 -30.89
CA ALA A 59 1.83 3.01 -31.20
C ALA A 59 2.55 3.36 -32.52
N GLU A 60 3.66 2.71 -32.83
CA GLU A 60 4.34 2.83 -34.12
C GLU A 60 3.47 2.32 -35.27
N GLU A 61 2.83 1.17 -35.13
CA GLU A 61 1.89 0.63 -36.12
C GLU A 61 0.66 1.53 -36.32
N ALA A 62 0.12 2.09 -35.24
CA ALA A 62 -1.05 2.97 -35.30
C ALA A 62 -0.75 4.36 -35.85
N GLY A 63 0.48 4.85 -35.67
CA GLY A 63 0.92 6.17 -36.09
C GLY A 63 1.53 6.23 -37.50
N PHE A 64 1.43 5.18 -38.29
CA PHE A 64 2.05 5.11 -39.61
C PHE A 64 1.34 6.07 -40.58
N VAL A 65 1.95 7.23 -40.77
CA VAL A 65 1.63 8.15 -41.86
C VAL A 65 2.63 7.90 -42.98
N GLU A 66 2.18 7.58 -44.18
CA GLU A 66 3.06 7.36 -45.33
C GLU A 66 4.06 8.49 -45.49
N GLY A 67 5.35 8.18 -45.38
CA GLY A 67 6.46 9.13 -45.57
C GLY A 67 7.02 9.78 -44.32
N VAL A 68 6.50 9.47 -43.13
CA VAL A 68 7.01 9.95 -41.82
C VAL A 68 7.43 8.78 -40.96
N SER A 69 8.76 8.66 -40.70
CA SER A 69 9.22 7.69 -39.71
C SER A 69 9.06 8.27 -38.30
N PRO A 70 8.28 7.65 -37.40
CA PRO A 70 8.18 8.11 -36.01
C PRO A 70 9.56 8.00 -35.35
N SER A 71 10.14 9.10 -34.94
CA SER A 71 11.37 9.12 -34.16
C SER A 71 11.07 9.45 -32.71
N TYR A 72 11.10 8.42 -31.85
CA TYR A 72 10.99 8.63 -30.42
C TYR A 72 12.35 8.94 -29.82
N SER A 73 12.43 10.01 -29.01
CA SER A 73 13.62 10.29 -28.23
C SER A 73 13.77 9.22 -27.13
N ALA A 74 14.95 8.62 -27.04
CA ALA A 74 15.25 7.66 -25.97
C ALA A 74 15.07 8.30 -24.57
N ALA A 75 15.33 9.60 -24.45
CA ALA A 75 15.10 10.36 -23.21
C ALA A 75 13.60 10.42 -22.85
N ALA A 76 12.74 10.73 -23.82
CA ALA A 76 11.29 10.78 -23.59
C ALA A 76 10.72 9.40 -23.25
N MET A 77 11.21 8.33 -23.87
CA MET A 77 10.82 6.96 -23.53
C MET A 77 11.23 6.60 -22.09
N LEU A 78 12.43 6.98 -21.68
CA LEU A 78 12.91 6.75 -20.31
C LEU A 78 12.11 7.55 -19.30
N GLU A 79 11.82 8.80 -19.57
CA GLU A 79 10.99 9.67 -18.73
C GLU A 79 9.59 9.06 -18.52
N PHE A 80 8.94 8.66 -19.60
CA PHE A 80 7.64 7.99 -19.55
C PHE A 80 7.67 6.70 -18.72
N ALA A 81 8.70 5.87 -18.92
CA ALA A 81 8.90 4.64 -18.16
C ALA A 81 9.09 4.90 -16.67
N LEU A 82 9.82 5.95 -16.30
CA LEU A 82 10.02 6.35 -14.91
C LEU A 82 8.71 6.84 -14.28
N ILE A 83 7.95 7.68 -14.98
CA ILE A 83 6.65 8.19 -14.49
C ILE A 83 5.71 7.03 -14.18
N ILE A 84 5.52 6.08 -15.10
CA ILE A 84 4.67 4.91 -14.87
C ILE A 84 5.16 4.10 -13.67
N SER A 85 6.47 3.85 -13.57
CA SER A 85 7.04 3.12 -12.43
C SER A 85 6.79 3.83 -11.10
N TYR A 86 6.84 5.15 -11.04
CA TYR A 86 6.51 5.91 -9.84
C TYR A 86 5.02 5.79 -9.48
N ILE A 87 4.12 5.90 -10.46
CA ILE A 87 2.68 5.70 -10.25
C ILE A 87 2.44 4.31 -9.65
N GLU A 88 3.01 3.25 -10.23
CA GLU A 88 2.87 1.89 -9.74
C GLU A 88 3.33 1.74 -8.29
N ILE A 89 4.48 2.33 -7.94
CA ILE A 89 5.03 2.27 -6.58
C ILE A 89 4.10 3.01 -5.59
N ILE A 90 3.60 4.21 -5.94
CA ILE A 90 2.72 4.99 -5.08
C ILE A 90 1.39 4.25 -4.87
N VAL A 91 0.77 3.75 -5.93
CA VAL A 91 -0.46 2.96 -5.88
C VAL A 91 -0.28 1.74 -4.99
N PHE A 92 0.81 1.02 -5.17
CA PHE A 92 1.11 -0.17 -4.39
C PHE A 92 1.30 0.13 -2.90
N LEU A 93 2.02 1.20 -2.55
CA LEU A 93 2.19 1.63 -1.16
C LEU A 93 0.87 2.05 -0.53
N SER A 94 -0.02 2.71 -1.29
CA SER A 94 -1.37 3.08 -0.84
C SER A 94 -2.21 1.86 -0.53
N VAL A 95 -2.17 0.84 -1.39
CA VAL A 95 -2.86 -0.44 -1.20
C VAL A 95 -2.33 -1.18 0.04
N ILE A 96 -1.01 -1.30 0.21
CA ILE A 96 -0.42 -1.93 1.40
C ILE A 96 -0.83 -1.18 2.67
N SER A 97 -0.80 0.16 2.65
CA SER A 97 -1.22 0.98 3.79
C SER A 97 -2.69 0.75 4.14
N ALA A 98 -3.57 0.66 3.13
CA ALA A 98 -4.98 0.34 3.31
C ALA A 98 -5.18 -1.05 3.94
N ILE A 99 -4.45 -2.06 3.46
CA ILE A 99 -4.47 -3.43 3.99
C ILE A 99 -4.03 -3.45 5.45
N LEU A 100 -2.94 -2.77 5.79
CA LEU A 100 -2.42 -2.69 7.15
C LEU A 100 -3.42 -2.03 8.09
N LEU A 101 -3.90 -0.83 7.76
CA LEU A 101 -4.84 -0.09 8.60
C LEU A 101 -6.14 -0.85 8.83
N ARG A 102 -6.62 -1.54 7.81
CA ARG A 102 -7.83 -2.37 7.90
C ARG A 102 -7.60 -3.60 8.77
N ARG A 103 -6.47 -4.28 8.60
CA ARG A 103 -6.14 -5.51 9.32
C ARG A 103 -5.89 -5.28 10.79
N TYR A 104 -5.27 -4.17 11.15
CA TYR A 104 -5.07 -3.76 12.55
C TYR A 104 -6.30 -3.11 13.19
N GLY A 105 -7.40 -2.94 12.44
CA GLY A 105 -8.63 -2.34 12.96
C GLY A 105 -8.51 -0.84 13.27
N ILE A 106 -7.44 -0.18 12.80
CA ILE A 106 -7.25 1.26 12.98
C ILE A 106 -8.26 2.06 12.14
N ALA A 107 -8.53 1.57 10.93
CA ALA A 107 -9.47 2.16 9.98
C ALA A 107 -10.82 1.42 10.01
N ASP A 108 -11.49 1.40 11.18
CA ASP A 108 -12.77 0.72 11.34
C ASP A 108 -13.89 1.68 11.77
N GLY A 109 -15.14 1.31 11.49
CA GLY A 109 -16.31 2.11 11.84
C GLY A 109 -16.28 3.53 11.28
N GLU A 110 -16.54 4.52 12.12
CA GLU A 110 -16.57 5.94 11.76
C GLU A 110 -15.22 6.48 11.28
N LYS A 111 -14.12 5.85 11.68
CA LYS A 111 -12.77 6.27 11.30
C LYS A 111 -12.37 5.82 9.88
N LYS A 112 -13.13 4.89 9.27
CA LYS A 112 -12.83 4.36 7.94
C LYS A 112 -12.68 5.47 6.90
N ALA A 113 -13.69 6.32 6.77
CA ALA A 113 -13.70 7.41 5.79
C ALA A 113 -12.53 8.40 5.99
N SER A 114 -12.21 8.73 7.24
CA SER A 114 -11.08 9.61 7.56
C SER A 114 -9.73 9.03 7.14
N TRP A 115 -9.52 7.72 7.33
CA TRP A 115 -8.28 7.07 6.91
C TRP A 115 -8.19 6.88 5.39
N GLN A 116 -9.31 6.55 4.73
CA GLN A 116 -9.37 6.51 3.27
C GLN A 116 -8.98 7.88 2.68
N PHE A 117 -9.59 8.95 3.17
CA PHE A 117 -9.25 10.31 2.72
C PHE A 117 -7.77 10.66 2.90
N ARG A 118 -7.16 10.26 4.01
CA ARG A 118 -5.72 10.49 4.25
C ARG A 118 -4.83 9.71 3.29
N ILE A 119 -5.15 8.46 3.00
CA ILE A 119 -4.38 7.64 2.04
C ILE A 119 -4.47 8.28 0.65
N HIS A 120 -5.69 8.56 0.17
CA HIS A 120 -5.89 9.20 -1.13
C HIS A 120 -5.23 10.58 -1.20
N GLY A 121 -5.35 11.39 -0.15
CA GLY A 121 -4.73 12.72 -0.11
C GLY A 121 -3.22 12.67 -0.23
N VAL A 122 -2.56 11.76 0.47
CA VAL A 122 -1.10 11.60 0.41
C VAL A 122 -0.67 11.04 -0.95
N SER A 123 -1.33 10.02 -1.47
CA SER A 123 -0.97 9.41 -2.76
C SER A 123 -1.19 10.37 -3.93
N ILE A 124 -2.30 11.09 -3.97
CA ILE A 124 -2.57 12.10 -4.99
C ILE A 124 -1.54 13.23 -4.93
N PHE A 125 -1.23 13.72 -3.72
CA PHE A 125 -0.21 14.75 -3.54
C PHE A 125 1.17 14.30 -4.04
N LEU A 126 1.57 13.05 -3.73
CA LEU A 126 2.85 12.50 -4.21
C LEU A 126 2.87 12.33 -5.72
N MET A 127 1.77 11.85 -6.33
CA MET A 127 1.66 11.75 -7.79
C MET A 127 1.75 13.12 -8.43
N TRP A 128 1.01 14.11 -7.92
CA TRP A 128 1.04 15.48 -8.43
C TRP A 128 2.41 16.13 -8.34
N LEU A 129 3.18 15.82 -7.28
CA LEU A 129 4.53 16.36 -7.09
C LEU A 129 5.55 15.77 -8.09
N ILE A 130 5.37 14.50 -8.47
CA ILE A 130 6.37 13.75 -9.25
C ILE A 130 6.07 13.84 -10.75
N ILE A 131 4.78 13.86 -11.13
CA ILE A 131 4.38 13.81 -12.54
C ILE A 131 4.37 15.23 -13.14
N PRO A 132 5.14 15.48 -14.22
CA PRO A 132 5.10 16.76 -14.91
C PRO A 132 3.72 17.04 -15.50
N SER A 133 3.36 18.33 -15.59
CA SER A 133 2.07 18.77 -16.12
C SER A 133 1.81 18.35 -17.59
N GLU A 134 2.85 18.00 -18.32
CA GLU A 134 2.75 17.48 -19.68
C GLU A 134 2.11 16.10 -19.76
N HIS A 135 2.04 15.40 -18.60
CA HIS A 135 1.50 14.03 -18.48
C HIS A 135 0.21 13.94 -17.63
N ASP A 136 -0.63 14.97 -17.67
CA ASP A 136 -1.89 15.04 -16.90
C ASP A 136 -2.83 13.82 -17.12
N ALA A 137 -2.81 13.25 -18.33
CA ALA A 137 -3.57 12.04 -18.62
C ALA A 137 -3.09 10.84 -17.80
N LEU A 138 -1.77 10.67 -17.64
CA LEU A 138 -1.18 9.60 -16.81
C LEU A 138 -1.50 9.84 -15.34
N LEU A 139 -1.42 11.09 -14.88
CA LEU A 139 -1.80 11.46 -13.52
C LEU A 139 -3.26 11.07 -13.25
N THR A 140 -4.18 11.43 -14.15
CA THR A 140 -5.60 11.12 -13.99
C THR A 140 -5.87 9.62 -13.95
N ILE A 141 -5.25 8.85 -14.84
CA ILE A 141 -5.36 7.39 -14.87
C ILE A 141 -4.77 6.78 -13.59
N GLY A 142 -3.61 7.27 -13.14
CA GLY A 142 -2.97 6.82 -11.92
C GLY A 142 -3.84 7.03 -10.68
N ILE A 143 -4.46 8.20 -10.55
CA ILE A 143 -5.41 8.53 -9.46
C ILE A 143 -6.63 7.61 -9.52
N LEU A 144 -7.19 7.36 -10.70
CA LEU A 144 -8.35 6.48 -10.85
C LEU A 144 -8.02 5.04 -10.43
N ILE A 145 -6.89 4.51 -10.87
CA ILE A 145 -6.43 3.16 -10.49
C ILE A 145 -6.20 3.07 -8.99
N GLU A 146 -5.54 4.07 -8.42
CA GLU A 146 -5.28 4.15 -6.97
C GLU A 146 -6.60 4.11 -6.19
N PHE A 147 -7.55 4.96 -6.55
CA PHE A 147 -8.85 5.03 -5.90
C PHE A 147 -9.58 3.68 -5.94
N LEU A 148 -9.64 3.04 -7.11
CA LEU A 148 -10.31 1.75 -7.28
C LEU A 148 -9.64 0.64 -6.45
N LEU A 149 -8.30 0.57 -6.45
CA LEU A 149 -7.58 -0.48 -5.75
C LEU A 149 -7.61 -0.30 -4.23
N VAL A 150 -7.51 0.93 -3.74
CA VAL A 150 -7.63 1.23 -2.30
C VAL A 150 -9.05 0.93 -1.81
N GLU A 151 -10.08 1.37 -2.54
CA GLU A 151 -11.48 1.09 -2.17
C GLU A 151 -11.78 -0.41 -2.20
N PHE A 152 -11.30 -1.12 -3.22
CA PHE A 152 -11.41 -2.57 -3.30
C PHE A 152 -10.73 -3.25 -2.09
N SER A 153 -9.55 -2.78 -1.70
CA SER A 153 -8.82 -3.30 -0.54
C SER A 153 -9.60 -3.09 0.76
N PHE A 154 -10.18 -1.90 0.94
CA PHE A 154 -11.05 -1.62 2.10
C PHE A 154 -12.35 -2.44 2.11
N SER A 155 -12.87 -2.79 0.94
CA SER A 155 -14.10 -3.58 0.81
C SER A 155 -13.88 -5.07 1.09
N LYS A 156 -12.81 -5.65 0.55
CA LYS A 156 -12.58 -7.11 0.55
C LYS A 156 -11.83 -7.63 1.77
N ILE A 157 -11.03 -6.80 2.43
CA ILE A 157 -10.25 -7.26 3.58
C ILE A 157 -11.14 -7.34 4.81
N ASN A 158 -11.26 -8.55 5.34
CA ASN A 158 -12.01 -8.81 6.56
C ASN A 158 -11.41 -8.07 7.75
N ARG A 159 -12.30 -7.52 8.59
CA ARG A 159 -11.95 -6.81 9.82
C ARG A 159 -11.06 -7.67 10.70
N GLY A 160 -9.97 -7.07 11.12
CA GLY A 160 -9.34 -7.33 12.38
C GLY A 160 -9.14 -8.74 12.89
N ALA A 161 -8.58 -9.66 12.06
CA ALA A 161 -8.02 -10.87 12.69
C ALA A 161 -6.81 -10.54 13.60
N LEU A 162 -6.33 -9.31 13.56
CA LEU A 162 -5.25 -8.76 14.38
C LEU A 162 -5.71 -7.60 15.27
N ALA A 163 -6.96 -7.12 15.12
CA ALA A 163 -7.49 -6.10 16.00
C ALA A 163 -7.57 -6.68 17.42
N MET A 164 -7.08 -5.95 18.41
CA MET A 164 -7.43 -6.23 19.79
C MET A 164 -8.95 -6.33 19.88
N PRO A 165 -9.50 -7.36 20.55
CA PRO A 165 -10.93 -7.43 20.76
C PRO A 165 -11.38 -6.10 21.34
N SER A 166 -12.32 -5.44 20.64
CA SER A 166 -12.91 -4.21 21.14
C SER A 166 -13.44 -4.54 22.54
N PHE A 167 -12.95 -3.83 23.54
CA PHE A 167 -13.52 -3.94 24.88
C PHE A 167 -14.98 -3.48 24.78
N ASP A 168 -15.88 -4.43 24.62
CA ASP A 168 -17.29 -4.16 24.78
C ASP A 168 -17.49 -3.82 26.26
N LYS A 169 -17.90 -2.59 26.53
CA LYS A 169 -18.14 -2.09 27.87
C LYS A 169 -19.06 -3.02 28.68
N ASN A 170 -19.85 -3.83 28.00
CA ASN A 170 -20.80 -4.75 28.60
C ASN A 170 -20.26 -6.18 28.78
N SER A 171 -19.15 -6.55 28.12
CA SER A 171 -18.53 -7.89 28.25
C SER A 171 -17.35 -7.93 29.22
N GLY A 172 -17.16 -6.87 30.02
CA GLY A 172 -16.00 -6.66 30.88
C GLY A 172 -15.71 -7.66 31.97
N ILE A 173 -16.53 -8.71 32.11
CA ILE A 173 -16.43 -9.69 33.20
C ILE A 173 -15.98 -11.07 32.72
N LEU A 174 -16.15 -11.38 31.42
CA LEU A 174 -15.86 -12.71 30.88
C LEU A 174 -14.70 -12.71 29.88
N ASP A 175 -13.86 -13.72 29.97
CA ASP A 175 -12.81 -14.01 28.98
C ASP A 175 -13.42 -14.63 27.72
N SER A 176 -12.64 -14.72 26.64
CA SER A 176 -13.03 -15.38 25.37
C SER A 176 -13.51 -16.84 25.56
N GLU A 177 -13.18 -17.43 26.70
CA GLU A 177 -13.64 -18.76 27.13
C GLU A 177 -14.80 -18.72 28.11
N ALA A 178 -15.53 -17.59 28.21
CA ALA A 178 -16.65 -17.38 29.16
C ALA A 178 -16.28 -17.54 30.64
N ARG A 179 -15.01 -17.36 30.99
CA ARG A 179 -14.52 -17.40 32.38
C ARG A 179 -14.43 -15.99 32.95
N LEU A 180 -14.70 -15.84 34.23
CA LEU A 180 -14.53 -14.60 34.98
C LEU A 180 -13.05 -14.16 34.92
N ARG A 181 -12.78 -13.00 34.37
CA ARG A 181 -11.42 -12.43 34.38
C ARG A 181 -11.01 -12.08 35.79
N ARG A 182 -10.02 -12.77 36.34
CA ARG A 182 -9.37 -12.38 37.57
C ARG A 182 -8.33 -11.35 37.30
N ILE A 183 -8.66 -10.07 37.44
CA ILE A 183 -7.70 -8.98 37.41
C ILE A 183 -7.09 -8.92 38.82
N GLY A 184 -5.90 -9.45 38.97
CA GLY A 184 -5.12 -9.27 40.19
C GLY A 184 -4.60 -7.81 40.22
N ILE A 185 -5.24 -6.96 41.01
CA ILE A 185 -4.68 -5.66 41.35
C ILE A 185 -3.63 -5.91 42.44
N VAL A 186 -2.35 -5.89 42.07
CA VAL A 186 -1.27 -5.89 43.06
C VAL A 186 -1.18 -4.47 43.58
N GLY A 187 -1.83 -4.18 44.68
CA GLY A 187 -1.67 -2.95 45.45
C GLY A 187 -0.26 -2.97 46.10
N CYS A 188 0.60 -2.07 45.74
CA CYS A 188 1.87 -1.85 46.46
C CYS A 188 1.53 -1.05 47.74
N SER A 189 1.58 -1.71 48.91
CA SER A 189 1.42 -1.07 50.22
C SER A 189 2.65 -0.35 50.74
N CYS A 190 3.50 0.12 49.83
CA CYS A 190 4.79 0.78 50.16
C CYS A 190 4.69 2.29 50.35
N CYS A 191 3.50 2.89 50.46
CA CYS A 191 3.29 4.33 50.63
C CYS A 191 2.33 4.59 51.79
N ASP A 192 2.64 4.09 52.99
CA ASP A 192 2.15 4.59 54.27
C ASP A 192 3.29 5.33 54.99
#